data_1a395b3b8ca6b5a9fce25853c8113cb1
#
_entry.id   1a395b3b8ca6b5a9fce25853c8113cb1
#
_cell.length_a   1.000
_cell.length_b   1.000
_cell.length_c   1.000
_cell.angle_alpha   90.00
_cell.angle_beta   90.00
_cell.angle_gamma   90.00
#
_symmetry.space_group_name_H-M   'P 1'
#
loop_
_entity.id
_entity.type
_entity.pdbx_description
1 polymer ?
#
loop_
_entity_poly.entity_id
_entity_poly.type
_entity_poly.pdbx_seq_one_letter_code
_entity_poly.pdbx_strand_id
1 'polypeptide(L)'
;MKIYADPITVNCRKVLAGLDLIGAPFELEHVDYFKGEQKSPAYLAINPNASIPAMVDDDLVLWESNAILQYAADKAGNHSAYPTNLKIRADINRWLLWESSSWFPSTYVYLVENCVKPLLGGAADPAVLEAQQGQFHKLASILDGRLKESRWIAGDHPTIADIALASPMHLHAWQQLPLGEHPNLVRWMTQEVE
;
A
#
# COMPACT_ATOMS: atom_id res chain seq x y z
N MET A 1 -14.99 13.80 0.02
CA MET A 1 -14.17 13.06 -0.96
C MET A 1 -14.94 11.83 -1.41
N LYS A 2 -14.94 11.49 -2.68
CA LYS A 2 -15.45 10.22 -3.22
C LYS A 2 -14.26 9.38 -3.65
N ILE A 3 -14.21 8.13 -3.19
CA ILE A 3 -13.12 7.18 -3.48
C ILE A 3 -13.67 6.09 -4.40
N TYR A 4 -13.11 5.97 -5.57
CA TYR A 4 -13.38 4.93 -6.56
C TYR A 4 -12.44 3.76 -6.31
N ALA A 5 -12.94 2.65 -5.82
CA ALA A 5 -12.10 1.55 -5.35
C ALA A 5 -12.81 0.19 -5.39
N ASP A 6 -12.00 -0.86 -5.43
CA ASP A 6 -12.41 -2.21 -5.09
C ASP A 6 -11.51 -2.73 -3.97
N PRO A 7 -12.06 -3.04 -2.77
CA PRO A 7 -11.28 -3.54 -1.65
C PRO A 7 -10.49 -4.83 -1.93
N ILE A 8 -10.77 -5.51 -3.06
CA ILE A 8 -10.00 -6.70 -3.46
C ILE A 8 -8.54 -6.37 -3.81
N THR A 9 -8.26 -5.13 -4.23
CA THR A 9 -6.89 -4.74 -4.63
C THR A 9 -6.09 -4.14 -3.48
N VAL A 10 -4.78 -4.36 -3.49
CA VAL A 10 -3.85 -3.91 -2.43
C VAL A 10 -3.90 -2.39 -2.24
N ASN A 11 -3.79 -1.63 -3.33
CA ASN A 11 -3.75 -0.16 -3.25
C ASN A 11 -5.09 0.45 -2.82
N CYS A 12 -6.22 -0.19 -3.12
CA CYS A 12 -7.50 0.25 -2.60
C CYS A 12 -7.59 0.01 -1.09
N ARG A 13 -7.18 -1.17 -0.59
CA ARG A 13 -7.11 -1.43 0.85
C ARG A 13 -6.18 -0.46 1.56
N LYS A 14 -5.01 -0.16 0.96
CA LYS A 14 -4.10 0.89 1.47
C LYS A 14 -4.83 2.21 1.70
N VAL A 15 -5.56 2.69 0.69
CA VAL A 15 -6.30 3.95 0.79
C VAL A 15 -7.39 3.86 1.86
N LEU A 16 -8.20 2.81 1.86
CA LEU A 16 -9.29 2.66 2.82
C LEU A 16 -8.77 2.59 4.26
N ALA A 17 -7.74 1.77 4.55
CA ALA A 17 -7.12 1.68 5.87
C ALA A 17 -6.45 3.01 6.28
N GLY A 18 -5.81 3.69 5.34
CA GLY A 18 -5.20 4.98 5.61
C GLY A 18 -6.21 6.08 5.89
N LEU A 19 -7.36 6.10 5.20
CA LEU A 19 -8.46 7.02 5.48
C LEU A 19 -9.07 6.78 6.87
N ASP A 20 -9.15 5.53 7.31
CA ASP A 20 -9.57 5.16 8.66
C ASP A 20 -8.56 5.68 9.71
N LEU A 21 -7.28 5.42 9.54
CA LEU A 21 -6.20 5.97 10.40
C LEU A 21 -6.26 7.50 10.49
N ILE A 22 -6.50 8.16 9.36
CA ILE A 22 -6.60 9.63 9.27
C ILE A 22 -7.88 10.14 9.95
N GLY A 23 -8.94 9.34 9.99
CA GLY A 23 -10.28 9.76 10.39
C GLY A 23 -10.96 10.66 9.33
N ALA A 24 -10.60 10.50 8.07
CA ALA A 24 -11.13 11.32 6.98
C ALA A 24 -12.45 10.74 6.45
N PRO A 25 -13.56 11.50 6.43
CA PRO A 25 -14.82 11.03 5.88
C PRO A 25 -14.76 10.90 4.35
N PHE A 26 -15.31 9.82 3.83
CA PHE A 26 -15.37 9.58 2.39
C PHE A 26 -16.64 8.81 1.99
N GLU A 27 -17.00 8.90 0.72
CA GLU A 27 -18.00 8.07 0.06
C GLU A 27 -17.27 7.06 -0.82
N LEU A 28 -17.59 5.77 -0.68
CA LEU A 28 -17.02 4.71 -1.52
C LEU A 28 -17.89 4.51 -2.76
N GLU A 29 -17.30 4.66 -3.94
CA GLU A 29 -17.86 4.24 -5.23
C GLU A 29 -17.15 2.95 -5.64
N HIS A 30 -17.88 1.84 -5.63
CA HIS A 30 -17.31 0.54 -5.98
C HIS A 30 -17.06 0.44 -7.48
N VAL A 31 -15.83 0.07 -7.85
CA VAL A 31 -15.40 -0.19 -9.23
C VAL A 31 -14.94 -1.64 -9.31
N ASP A 32 -15.79 -2.54 -9.81
CA ASP A 32 -15.53 -3.98 -9.86
C ASP A 32 -14.32 -4.29 -10.76
N TYR A 33 -13.19 -4.60 -10.11
CA TYR A 33 -11.91 -4.82 -10.77
C TYR A 33 -11.95 -6.05 -11.68
N PHE A 34 -12.60 -7.13 -11.24
CA PHE A 34 -12.66 -8.37 -12.02
C PHE A 34 -13.62 -8.29 -13.21
N LYS A 35 -14.63 -7.44 -13.14
CA LYS A 35 -15.48 -7.14 -14.32
C LYS A 35 -14.83 -6.16 -15.29
N GLY A 36 -13.69 -5.56 -14.92
CA GLY A 36 -12.96 -4.63 -15.75
C GLY A 36 -13.58 -3.23 -15.81
N GLU A 37 -14.39 -2.84 -14.82
CA GLU A 37 -15.06 -1.53 -14.79
C GLU A 37 -14.09 -0.35 -14.79
N GLN A 38 -12.84 -0.55 -14.27
CA GLN A 38 -11.76 0.43 -14.35
C GLN A 38 -11.32 0.75 -15.79
N LYS A 39 -11.77 -0.03 -16.78
CA LYS A 39 -11.51 0.19 -18.22
C LYS A 39 -12.68 0.83 -18.95
N SER A 40 -13.77 1.10 -18.25
CA SER A 40 -14.95 1.75 -18.85
C SER A 40 -14.63 3.19 -19.28
N PRO A 41 -15.25 3.73 -20.33
CA PRO A 41 -15.05 5.11 -20.75
C PRO A 41 -15.35 6.12 -19.64
N ALA A 42 -16.34 5.85 -18.79
CA ALA A 42 -16.69 6.69 -17.65
C ALA A 42 -15.56 6.75 -16.61
N TYR A 43 -14.94 5.60 -16.29
CA TYR A 43 -13.84 5.56 -15.33
C TYR A 43 -12.53 6.11 -15.93
N LEU A 44 -12.25 5.87 -17.21
CA LEU A 44 -11.08 6.40 -17.90
C LEU A 44 -11.05 7.93 -17.93
N ALA A 45 -12.21 8.59 -17.88
CA ALA A 45 -12.29 10.05 -17.73
C ALA A 45 -11.82 10.53 -16.34
N ILE A 46 -11.84 9.65 -15.32
CA ILE A 46 -11.35 9.92 -13.96
C ILE A 46 -9.87 9.54 -13.86
N ASN A 47 -9.52 8.31 -14.28
CA ASN A 47 -8.14 7.83 -14.24
C ASN A 47 -7.75 7.17 -15.58
N PRO A 48 -7.00 7.88 -16.43
CA PRO A 48 -6.60 7.37 -17.75
C PRO A 48 -5.65 6.17 -17.68
N ASN A 49 -5.09 5.85 -16.51
CA ASN A 49 -4.24 4.66 -16.32
C ASN A 49 -5.05 3.35 -16.21
N ALA A 50 -6.39 3.42 -16.19
CA ALA A 50 -7.26 2.26 -15.98
C ALA A 50 -6.90 1.47 -14.70
N SER A 51 -6.46 2.17 -13.66
CA SER A 51 -6.08 1.59 -12.37
C SER A 51 -6.93 2.17 -11.24
N ILE A 52 -7.07 1.42 -10.15
CA ILE A 52 -7.74 1.83 -8.92
C ILE A 52 -6.75 1.78 -7.75
N PRO A 53 -6.90 2.68 -6.76
CA PRO A 53 -7.97 3.65 -6.54
C PRO A 53 -7.81 4.96 -7.33
N ALA A 54 -8.91 5.73 -7.38
CA ALA A 54 -8.91 7.14 -7.71
C ALA A 54 -9.79 7.90 -6.71
N MET A 55 -9.60 9.19 -6.60
CA MET A 55 -10.37 10.09 -5.73
C MET A 55 -10.89 11.28 -6.53
N VAL A 56 -12.11 11.70 -6.22
CA VAL A 56 -12.68 12.97 -6.66
C VAL A 56 -13.10 13.78 -5.44
N ASP A 57 -12.70 15.03 -5.37
CA ASP A 57 -13.02 15.96 -4.30
C ASP A 57 -13.26 17.35 -4.90
N ASP A 58 -14.52 17.70 -5.06
CA ASP A 58 -14.98 18.85 -5.83
C ASP A 58 -14.39 18.83 -7.27
N ASP A 59 -13.52 19.76 -7.62
CA ASP A 59 -12.87 19.86 -8.93
C ASP A 59 -11.51 19.11 -9.01
N LEU A 60 -11.02 18.59 -7.86
CA LEU A 60 -9.79 17.81 -7.82
C LEU A 60 -10.06 16.35 -8.17
N VAL A 61 -9.38 15.86 -9.20
CA VAL A 61 -9.30 14.43 -9.51
C VAL A 61 -7.87 13.97 -9.21
N LEU A 62 -7.73 12.95 -8.37
CA LEU A 62 -6.44 12.44 -7.93
C LEU A 62 -6.38 10.91 -8.02
N TRP A 63 -5.31 10.41 -8.57
CA TRP A 63 -4.93 9.00 -8.55
C TRP A 63 -3.51 8.87 -7.97
N GLU A 64 -2.97 7.68 -7.79
CA GLU A 64 -1.87 7.29 -6.93
C GLU A 64 -2.28 7.20 -5.44
N SER A 65 -2.31 5.99 -4.93
CA SER A 65 -2.78 5.71 -3.56
C SER A 65 -2.05 6.52 -2.49
N ASN A 66 -0.74 6.73 -2.64
CA ASN A 66 0.06 7.52 -1.70
C ASN A 66 -0.26 9.02 -1.78
N ALA A 67 -0.54 9.56 -2.96
CA ALA A 67 -0.96 10.95 -3.13
C ALA A 67 -2.35 11.20 -2.52
N ILE A 68 -3.27 10.24 -2.67
CA ILE A 68 -4.59 10.29 -2.05
C ILE A 68 -4.48 10.36 -0.53
N LEU A 69 -3.62 9.54 0.09
CA LEU A 69 -3.40 9.55 1.53
C LEU A 69 -2.79 10.86 2.05
N GLN A 70 -1.80 11.40 1.33
CA GLN A 70 -1.19 12.68 1.67
C GLN A 70 -2.23 13.81 1.64
N TYR A 71 -3.02 13.89 0.56
CA TYR A 71 -4.07 14.89 0.41
C TYR A 71 -5.14 14.74 1.52
N ALA A 72 -5.61 13.53 1.77
CA ALA A 72 -6.64 13.27 2.77
C ALA A 72 -6.18 13.67 4.18
N ALA A 73 -4.92 13.37 4.54
CA ALA A 73 -4.36 13.73 5.84
C ALA A 73 -4.24 15.25 6.02
N ASP A 74 -3.76 15.96 5.01
CA ASP A 74 -3.68 17.42 5.04
C ASP A 74 -5.07 18.06 5.07
N LYS A 75 -6.03 17.57 4.27
CA LYS A 75 -7.40 18.06 4.25
C LYS A 75 -8.13 17.84 5.60
N ALA A 76 -7.94 16.68 6.22
CA ALA A 76 -8.52 16.36 7.52
C ALA A 76 -7.81 17.07 8.69
N GLY A 77 -6.67 17.71 8.44
CA GLY A 77 -5.84 18.32 9.50
C GLY A 77 -5.22 17.30 10.46
N ASN A 78 -5.11 16.03 10.05
CA ASN A 78 -4.50 14.99 10.88
C ASN A 78 -2.97 15.02 10.76
N HIS A 79 -2.37 15.93 11.53
CA HIS A 79 -0.91 16.09 11.57
C HIS A 79 -0.19 14.97 12.34
N SER A 80 -0.91 14.03 12.95
CA SER A 80 -0.34 12.80 13.49
C SER A 80 -0.02 11.84 12.33
N ALA A 81 -0.98 11.54 11.46
CA ALA A 81 -0.77 10.62 10.34
C ALA A 81 0.18 11.17 9.27
N TYR A 82 0.24 12.49 9.09
CA TYR A 82 1.11 13.17 8.12
C TYR A 82 1.57 14.54 8.66
N PRO A 83 2.66 14.58 9.48
CA PRO A 83 3.12 15.77 10.18
C PRO A 83 3.51 16.93 9.27
N THR A 84 3.33 18.16 9.77
CA THR A 84 3.78 19.40 9.08
C THR A 84 5.28 19.66 9.26
N ASN A 85 5.95 19.00 10.21
CA ASN A 85 7.40 19.10 10.37
C ASN A 85 8.10 18.62 9.10
N LEU A 86 8.87 19.48 8.46
CA LEU A 86 9.49 19.21 7.16
C LEU A 86 10.41 17.98 7.15
N LYS A 87 11.15 17.74 8.24
CA LYS A 87 12.09 16.62 8.32
C LYS A 87 11.35 15.29 8.42
N ILE A 88 10.31 15.21 9.27
CA ILE A 88 9.50 14.00 9.43
C ILE A 88 8.70 13.76 8.14
N ARG A 89 8.10 14.81 7.57
CA ARG A 89 7.36 14.74 6.30
C ARG A 89 8.25 14.26 5.15
N ALA A 90 9.48 14.74 5.06
CA ALA A 90 10.44 14.28 4.07
C ALA A 90 10.80 12.80 4.25
N ASP A 91 10.92 12.34 5.49
CA ASP A 91 11.15 10.92 5.80
C ASP A 91 9.96 10.06 5.40
N ILE A 92 8.73 10.47 5.73
CA ILE A 92 7.49 9.80 5.27
C ILE A 92 7.47 9.73 3.73
N ASN A 93 7.69 10.85 3.05
CA ASN A 93 7.67 10.90 1.58
C ASN A 93 8.72 9.98 0.96
N ARG A 94 9.91 9.88 1.55
CA ARG A 94 10.92 8.91 1.13
C ARG A 94 10.39 7.48 1.18
N TRP A 95 9.72 7.10 2.26
CA TRP A 95 9.17 5.76 2.42
C TRP A 95 8.00 5.48 1.46
N LEU A 96 7.12 6.48 1.21
CA LEU A 96 6.04 6.36 0.24
C LEU A 96 6.55 6.17 -1.19
N LEU A 97 7.60 6.92 -1.58
CA LEU A 97 8.24 6.77 -2.89
C LEU A 97 8.97 5.43 -3.01
N TRP A 98 9.68 5.01 -1.96
CA TRP A 98 10.38 3.74 -1.93
C TRP A 98 9.41 2.55 -1.95
N GLU A 99 8.27 2.66 -1.29
CA GLU A 99 7.21 1.66 -1.36
C GLU A 99 6.75 1.48 -2.81
N SER A 100 6.35 2.55 -3.48
CA SER A 100 5.82 2.48 -4.85
C SER A 100 6.84 1.96 -5.86
N SER A 101 8.11 2.36 -5.72
CA SER A 101 9.15 2.05 -6.70
C SER A 101 9.87 0.72 -6.47
N SER A 102 9.86 0.21 -5.23
CA SER A 102 10.70 -0.92 -4.86
C SER A 102 9.96 -1.98 -4.05
N TRP A 103 9.36 -1.61 -2.92
CA TRP A 103 8.75 -2.56 -1.99
C TRP A 103 7.49 -3.21 -2.57
N PHE A 104 6.55 -2.41 -3.03
CA PHE A 104 5.32 -2.93 -3.65
C PHE A 104 5.60 -3.85 -4.85
N PRO A 105 6.41 -3.47 -5.86
CA PRO A 105 6.71 -4.38 -6.96
C PRO A 105 7.32 -5.70 -6.52
N SER A 106 8.20 -5.67 -5.51
CA SER A 106 8.86 -6.87 -4.99
C SER A 106 7.90 -7.83 -4.31
N THR A 107 7.04 -7.33 -3.43
CA THR A 107 6.03 -8.14 -2.71
C THR A 107 4.91 -8.61 -3.64
N TYR A 108 4.58 -7.80 -4.65
CA TYR A 108 3.51 -8.08 -5.60
C TYR A 108 3.79 -9.33 -6.45
N VAL A 109 5.05 -9.64 -6.72
CA VAL A 109 5.43 -10.91 -7.40
C VAL A 109 4.89 -12.11 -6.61
N TYR A 110 5.09 -12.15 -5.30
CA TYR A 110 4.58 -13.22 -4.45
C TYR A 110 3.06 -13.27 -4.42
N LEU A 111 2.40 -12.11 -4.40
CA LEU A 111 0.93 -12.04 -4.49
C LEU A 111 0.43 -12.65 -5.81
N VAL A 112 1.04 -12.28 -6.93
CA VAL A 112 0.63 -12.79 -8.24
C VAL A 112 0.86 -14.29 -8.32
N GLU A 113 2.06 -14.76 -7.97
CA GLU A 113 2.42 -16.17 -8.09
C GLU A 113 1.60 -17.05 -7.14
N ASN A 114 1.57 -16.72 -5.86
CA ASN A 114 1.02 -17.60 -4.83
C ASN A 114 -0.50 -17.42 -4.58
N CYS A 115 -1.07 -16.27 -4.98
CA CYS A 115 -2.49 -15.99 -4.73
C CYS A 115 -3.28 -15.82 -6.02
N VAL A 116 -2.89 -14.88 -6.90
CA VAL A 116 -3.71 -14.52 -8.07
C VAL A 116 -3.74 -15.63 -9.11
N LYS A 117 -2.59 -16.19 -9.49
CA LYS A 117 -2.54 -17.29 -10.46
C LYS A 117 -3.38 -18.50 -10.03
N PRO A 118 -3.26 -19.02 -8.78
CA PRO A 118 -4.11 -20.11 -8.30
C PRO A 118 -5.60 -19.77 -8.31
N LEU A 119 -6.00 -18.55 -7.93
CA LEU A 119 -7.38 -18.09 -8.00
C LEU A 119 -7.96 -18.11 -9.42
N LEU A 120 -7.12 -17.89 -10.42
CA LEU A 120 -7.49 -17.90 -11.83
C LEU A 120 -7.29 -19.28 -12.49
N GLY A 121 -7.03 -20.33 -11.70
CA GLY A 121 -6.87 -21.72 -12.20
C GLY A 121 -5.49 -22.02 -12.75
N GLY A 122 -4.50 -21.14 -12.54
CA GLY A 122 -3.09 -21.36 -12.85
C GLY A 122 -2.29 -21.93 -11.68
N ALA A 123 -0.97 -21.95 -11.82
CA ALA A 123 -0.03 -22.33 -10.77
C ALA A 123 1.09 -21.31 -10.65
N ALA A 124 1.66 -21.22 -9.43
CA ALA A 124 2.87 -20.44 -9.20
C ALA A 124 4.04 -20.95 -10.04
N ASP A 125 4.88 -20.05 -10.53
CA ASP A 125 6.13 -20.40 -11.19
C ASP A 125 7.29 -20.34 -10.18
N PRO A 126 7.88 -21.48 -9.79
CA PRO A 126 8.97 -21.51 -8.82
C PRO A 126 10.21 -20.73 -9.28
N ALA A 127 10.47 -20.67 -10.59
CA ALA A 127 11.64 -19.95 -11.12
C ALA A 127 11.48 -18.44 -10.95
N VAL A 128 10.26 -17.90 -11.09
CA VAL A 128 9.96 -16.50 -10.85
C VAL A 128 10.14 -16.17 -9.36
N LEU A 129 9.65 -17.03 -8.47
CA LEU A 129 9.79 -16.85 -7.02
C LEU A 129 11.26 -16.91 -6.59
N GLU A 130 12.03 -17.87 -7.10
CA GLU A 130 13.48 -18.00 -6.83
C GLU A 130 14.24 -16.75 -7.29
N ALA A 131 13.98 -16.27 -8.49
CA ALA A 131 14.62 -15.07 -9.03
C ALA A 131 14.30 -13.81 -8.19
N GLN A 132 13.14 -13.77 -7.52
CA GLN A 132 12.70 -12.64 -6.71
C GLN A 132 13.30 -12.63 -5.29
N GLN A 133 13.73 -13.77 -4.74
CA GLN A 133 14.17 -13.90 -3.35
C GLN A 133 15.26 -12.90 -2.96
N GLY A 134 16.33 -12.80 -3.77
CA GLY A 134 17.44 -11.90 -3.46
C GLY A 134 17.02 -10.43 -3.35
N GLN A 135 16.15 -9.98 -4.25
CA GLN A 135 15.63 -8.61 -4.20
C GLN A 135 14.70 -8.41 -3.01
N PHE A 136 13.83 -9.37 -2.70
CA PHE A 136 12.95 -9.30 -1.55
C PHE A 136 13.75 -9.18 -0.25
N HIS A 137 14.72 -10.09 0.00
CA HIS A 137 15.53 -10.07 1.22
C HIS A 137 16.35 -8.79 1.38
N LYS A 138 16.88 -8.24 0.27
CA LYS A 138 17.55 -6.94 0.27
C LYS A 138 16.63 -5.83 0.78
N LEU A 139 15.40 -5.77 0.28
CA LEU A 139 14.44 -4.72 0.65
C LEU A 139 13.88 -4.96 2.07
N ALA A 140 13.55 -6.20 2.41
CA ALA A 140 13.08 -6.57 3.74
C ALA A 140 14.13 -6.26 4.83
N SER A 141 15.42 -6.45 4.54
CA SER A 141 16.51 -6.10 5.46
C SER A 141 16.60 -4.60 5.73
N ILE A 142 16.25 -3.74 4.76
CA ILE A 142 16.17 -2.29 4.96
C ILE A 142 15.06 -1.93 5.96
N LEU A 143 13.87 -2.54 5.80
CA LEU A 143 12.75 -2.34 6.72
C LEU A 143 13.04 -2.93 8.09
N ASP A 144 13.57 -4.14 8.17
CA ASP A 144 13.92 -4.80 9.42
C ASP A 144 14.93 -4.00 10.22
N GLY A 145 15.98 -3.48 9.53
CA GLY A 145 16.97 -2.60 10.16
C GLY A 145 16.35 -1.30 10.69
N ARG A 146 15.43 -0.68 9.96
CA ARG A 146 14.70 0.50 10.45
C ARG A 146 13.86 0.16 11.69
N LEU A 147 13.11 -0.93 11.66
CA LEU A 147 12.21 -1.37 12.73
C LEU A 147 12.95 -1.96 13.95
N LYS A 148 14.22 -2.30 13.82
CA LYS A 148 15.09 -2.62 14.94
C LYS A 148 15.33 -1.40 15.84
N GLU A 149 15.43 -0.21 15.24
CA GLU A 149 15.75 1.04 15.93
C GLU A 149 14.51 1.82 16.36
N SER A 150 13.34 1.53 15.79
CA SER A 150 12.10 2.25 16.08
C SER A 150 10.88 1.34 16.03
N ARG A 151 9.83 1.76 16.75
CA ARG A 151 8.54 1.06 16.76
C ARG A 151 7.80 1.23 15.44
N TRP A 152 7.90 2.41 14.81
CA TRP A 152 7.21 2.81 13.59
C TRP A 152 8.20 3.18 12.48
N ILE A 153 7.72 3.19 11.25
CA ILE A 153 8.56 3.48 10.08
C ILE A 153 9.05 4.93 10.09
N ALA A 154 8.18 5.88 10.45
CA ALA A 154 8.55 7.28 10.52
C ALA A 154 7.92 7.95 11.75
N GLY A 155 8.77 8.47 12.63
CA GLY A 155 8.29 9.09 13.87
C GLY A 155 8.09 8.09 15.02
N ASP A 156 7.26 8.46 16.00
CA ASP A 156 7.02 7.74 17.25
C ASP A 156 5.58 7.16 17.37
N HIS A 157 4.79 7.32 16.32
CA HIS A 157 3.42 6.80 16.19
C HIS A 157 3.12 6.42 14.73
N PRO A 158 2.01 5.68 14.46
CA PRO A 158 1.70 5.24 13.10
C PRO A 158 1.42 6.43 12.18
N THR A 159 1.94 6.34 10.97
CA THR A 159 1.77 7.33 9.90
C THR A 159 1.26 6.68 8.62
N ILE A 160 0.96 7.49 7.61
CA ILE A 160 0.60 6.96 6.28
C ILE A 160 1.72 6.12 5.65
N ALA A 161 2.98 6.27 6.10
CA ALA A 161 4.09 5.42 5.65
C ALA A 161 3.93 3.99 6.18
N ASP A 162 3.48 3.81 7.42
CA ASP A 162 3.23 2.49 8.00
C ASP A 162 2.14 1.77 7.24
N ILE A 163 1.01 2.44 6.96
CA ILE A 163 -0.07 1.88 6.14
C ILE A 163 0.41 1.50 4.75
N ALA A 164 1.19 2.38 4.10
CA ALA A 164 1.69 2.12 2.75
C ALA A 164 2.58 0.88 2.70
N LEU A 165 3.52 0.74 3.64
CA LEU A 165 4.47 -0.38 3.67
C LEU A 165 3.85 -1.70 4.14
N ALA A 166 2.84 -1.65 5.02
CA ALA A 166 2.13 -2.84 5.49
C ALA A 166 1.18 -3.40 4.42
N SER A 167 0.52 -2.54 3.65
CA SER A 167 -0.54 -2.93 2.71
C SER A 167 -0.16 -4.04 1.73
N PRO A 168 1.02 -4.08 1.10
CA PRO A 168 1.40 -5.16 0.20
C PRO A 168 1.71 -6.47 0.91
N MET A 169 1.79 -6.49 2.24
CA MET A 169 2.05 -7.68 3.05
C MET A 169 0.81 -8.22 3.80
N HIS A 170 -0.35 -7.57 3.69
CA HIS A 170 -1.55 -7.94 4.48
C HIS A 170 -2.02 -9.40 4.28
N LEU A 171 -1.61 -10.05 3.19
CA LEU A 171 -1.83 -11.48 2.92
C LEU A 171 -0.52 -12.28 3.03
N HIS A 172 0.45 -11.83 3.80
CA HIS A 172 1.82 -12.38 3.86
C HIS A 172 1.88 -13.91 4.00
N ALA A 173 0.99 -14.49 4.81
CA ALA A 173 0.93 -15.94 4.98
C ALA A 173 0.47 -16.66 3.70
N TRP A 174 -0.55 -16.14 3.02
CA TRP A 174 -1.02 -16.68 1.75
C TRP A 174 -0.06 -16.38 0.60
N GLN A 175 0.53 -15.19 0.59
CA GLN A 175 1.60 -14.82 -0.35
C GLN A 175 2.87 -15.67 -0.14
N GLN A 176 3.02 -16.32 1.02
CA GLN A 176 4.23 -17.04 1.41
C GLN A 176 5.48 -16.16 1.37
N LEU A 177 5.35 -14.91 1.88
CA LEU A 177 6.50 -14.01 1.93
C LEU A 177 7.62 -14.60 2.80
N PRO A 178 8.88 -14.62 2.36
CA PRO A 178 9.99 -15.21 3.10
C PRO A 178 10.47 -14.30 4.23
N LEU A 179 9.65 -14.14 5.28
CA LEU A 179 9.87 -13.20 6.39
C LEU A 179 10.73 -13.77 7.53
N GLY A 180 11.09 -15.07 7.51
CA GLY A 180 11.73 -15.73 8.64
C GLY A 180 13.06 -15.14 9.11
N GLU A 181 13.77 -14.43 8.23
CA GLU A 181 15.04 -13.76 8.54
C GLU A 181 14.89 -12.30 8.99
N HIS A 182 13.64 -11.80 9.09
CA HIS A 182 13.32 -10.38 9.35
C HIS A 182 12.44 -10.22 10.60
N PRO A 183 12.96 -10.50 11.81
CA PRO A 183 12.17 -10.59 13.04
C PRO A 183 11.55 -9.25 13.47
N ASN A 184 12.20 -8.11 13.19
CA ASN A 184 11.65 -6.80 13.53
C ASN A 184 10.50 -6.42 12.59
N LEU A 185 10.60 -6.80 11.32
CA LEU A 185 9.53 -6.63 10.35
C LEU A 185 8.31 -7.49 10.72
N VAL A 186 8.52 -8.75 11.10
CA VAL A 186 7.45 -9.64 11.59
C VAL A 186 6.80 -9.06 12.85
N ARG A 187 7.59 -8.62 13.84
CA ARG A 187 7.07 -7.97 15.05
C ARG A 187 6.18 -6.77 14.72
N TRP A 188 6.66 -5.88 13.85
CA TRP A 188 5.91 -4.69 13.47
C TRP A 188 4.59 -5.04 12.80
N MET A 189 4.58 -6.00 11.88
CA MET A 189 3.34 -6.45 11.22
C MET A 189 2.33 -7.01 12.22
N THR A 190 2.77 -7.91 13.12
CA THR A 190 1.85 -8.69 13.97
C THR A 190 1.47 -8.02 15.29
N GLN A 191 2.20 -7.00 15.72
CA GLN A 191 1.98 -6.34 17.02
C GLN A 191 1.56 -4.87 16.90
N GLU A 192 1.83 -4.24 15.76
CA GLU A 192 1.62 -2.81 15.61
C GLU A 192 0.61 -2.46 14.51
N VAL A 193 0.52 -3.27 13.45
CA VAL A 193 -0.27 -2.95 12.26
C VAL A 193 -1.50 -3.85 12.09
N GLU A 194 -1.47 -5.12 12.55
CA GLU A 194 -2.64 -5.99 12.64
C GLU A 194 -3.52 -5.65 13.84
#